data_3970c506cc2c83e1cc00c49751d56fae
#
_entry.id   3970c506cc2c83e1cc00c49751d56fae
#
_cell.length_a   1.000
_cell.length_b   1.000
_cell.length_c   1.000
_cell.angle_alpha   90.00
_cell.angle_beta   90.00
_cell.angle_gamma   90.00
#
_symmetry.space_group_name_H-M   'P 1'
#
loop_
_entity.id
_entity.type
_entity.pdbx_description
1 polymer ?
#
loop_
_entity_poly.entity_id
_entity_poly.type
_entity_poly.pdbx_seq_one_letter_code
_entity_poly.pdbx_strand_id
1 'polypeptide(L)'
;MMNKKKKFSIFSFLICVLTTIFVFSLNKTFAETPEVSVTGKFVDTIQNVKVSNNEGGVLDWDLQQWATFRINADFDLAGKNVKAGDTTVISVPDALMITSQSFDVKDINTNEIIAHAKVNADNKSISLTYTDYVEKHSDTSGSFFFYARIDFKKHPQKGEIPVEI
;
A
#
# COMPACT_ATOMS: atom_id res chain seq x y z
N MET A 1 -22.10 -10.80 -12.80
CA MET A 1 -21.94 -11.19 -12.71
C MET A 1 -21.37 -11.57 -12.59
N MET A 2 -20.88 -11.48 -12.36
CA MET A 2 -20.34 -11.95 -12.24
C MET A 2 -19.78 -12.55 -12.02
N ASN A 3 -19.28 -13.00 -11.90
CA ASN A 3 -18.84 -13.72 -11.75
C ASN A 3 -18.35 -13.95 -11.65
N LYS A 4 -17.85 -13.89 -11.60
CA LYS A 4 -17.40 -14.28 -11.56
C LYS A 4 -16.81 -14.26 -11.17
N LYS A 5 -16.44 -14.16 -10.97
CA LYS A 5 -16.05 -14.31 -10.72
C LYS A 5 -15.40 -14.09 -10.53
N LYS A 6 -14.90 -13.92 -10.47
CA LYS A 6 -14.43 -13.89 -10.41
C LYS A 6 -13.73 -13.56 -10.15
N LYS A 7 -13.18 -13.49 -10.28
CA LYS A 7 -12.57 -13.15 -10.00
C LYS A 7 -12.42 -12.35 -9.74
N PHE A 8 -12.44 -12.10 -9.45
CA PHE A 8 -12.48 -11.60 -9.16
C PHE A 8 -12.41 -11.06 -8.82
N SER A 9 -12.19 -10.89 -8.88
CA SER A 9 -12.35 -10.39 -8.57
C SER A 9 -12.11 -9.69 -8.02
N ILE A 10 -11.67 -9.64 -7.81
CA ILE A 10 -11.41 -8.80 -7.45
C ILE A 10 -11.15 -8.11 -7.93
N PHE A 11 -11.05 -8.08 -8.50
CA PHE A 11 -11.20 -7.65 -8.87
C PHE A 11 -11.55 -7.20 -9.52
N SER A 12 -11.43 -7.44 -10.21
CA SER A 12 -11.93 -6.75 -10.59
C SER A 12 -12.28 -5.91 -9.99
N PHE A 13 -12.01 -5.95 -9.63
CA PHE A 13 -12.19 -5.36 -8.91
C PHE A 13 -11.62 -4.30 -8.58
N LEU A 14 -10.83 -3.79 -8.94
CA LEU A 14 -10.17 -2.70 -8.42
C LEU A 14 -10.68 -1.42 -8.88
N ILE A 15 -10.96 -1.33 -10.06
CA ILE A 15 -11.64 -0.21 -10.58
C ILE A 15 -12.84 0.08 -9.85
N CYS A 16 -13.35 -0.92 -9.32
CA CYS A 16 -14.54 -0.86 -8.56
C CYS A 16 -14.30 -0.56 -7.11
N VAL A 17 -13.11 -0.13 -6.76
CA VAL A 17 -12.82 0.14 -5.37
C VAL A 17 -13.83 1.08 -4.77
N LEU A 18 -14.13 2.19 -5.40
CA LEU A 18 -15.13 3.12 -4.89
C LEU A 18 -16.49 2.49 -4.82
N THR A 19 -16.84 1.76 -5.85
CA THR A 19 -18.13 1.08 -5.87
C THR A 19 -18.19 0.01 -4.80
N THR A 20 -17.10 -0.68 -4.61
CA THR A 20 -17.00 -1.70 -3.60
C THR A 20 -17.19 -1.13 -2.22
N ILE A 21 -16.55 -0.02 -1.94
CA ILE A 21 -16.72 0.67 -0.69
C ILE A 21 -18.16 1.03 -0.45
N PHE A 22 -18.81 1.50 -1.49
CA PHE A 22 -20.22 1.84 -1.42
C PHE A 22 -21.06 0.65 -1.05
N VAL A 23 -20.78 -0.49 -1.67
CA VAL A 23 -21.49 -1.72 -1.37
C VAL A 23 -21.27 -2.14 0.08
N PHE A 24 -20.07 -2.01 0.57
CA PHE A 24 -19.79 -2.34 1.97
C PHE A 24 -20.59 -1.51 2.94
N SER A 25 -20.79 -0.25 2.65
CA SER A 25 -21.57 0.60 3.53
C SER A 25 -23.02 0.13 3.64
N LEU A 26 -23.51 -0.57 2.64
CA LEU A 26 -24.86 -1.09 2.64
C LEU A 26 -24.96 -2.45 3.32
N ASN A 27 -23.88 -3.18 3.36
CA ASN A 27 -23.89 -4.55 3.84
C ASN A 27 -23.05 -4.69 5.10
N LYS A 28 -23.48 -4.03 6.14
CA LYS A 28 -22.73 -3.99 7.37
C LYS A 28 -22.57 -5.31 8.08
N THR A 29 -23.34 -6.30 7.68
CA THR A 29 -23.27 -7.62 8.28
C THR A 29 -22.09 -8.42 7.80
N PHE A 30 -21.44 -7.98 6.72
CA PHE A 30 -20.29 -8.68 6.18
C PHE A 30 -19.03 -8.22 6.88
N ALA A 31 -18.09 -9.12 6.99
CA ALA A 31 -16.76 -8.79 7.48
C ALA A 31 -16.12 -7.77 6.54
N GLU A 32 -15.40 -6.84 7.10
CA GLU A 32 -14.70 -5.85 6.29
C GLU A 32 -13.58 -6.50 5.50
N THR A 33 -13.41 -6.05 4.28
CA THR A 33 -12.29 -6.49 3.47
C THR A 33 -11.02 -5.84 4.00
N PRO A 34 -9.97 -6.61 4.27
CA PRO A 34 -8.71 -6.03 4.69
C PRO A 34 -8.15 -5.11 3.61
N GLU A 35 -7.58 -4.02 4.03
CA GLU A 35 -7.02 -3.03 3.10
C GLU A 35 -5.71 -2.46 3.64
N VAL A 36 -4.98 -1.81 2.77
CA VAL A 36 -3.81 -1.06 3.18
C VAL A 36 -4.29 0.15 3.97
N SER A 37 -3.71 0.35 5.12
CA SER A 37 -4.07 1.47 5.98
C SER A 37 -2.87 2.38 6.21
N VAL A 38 -3.16 3.65 6.43
CA VAL A 38 -2.15 4.66 6.72
C VAL A 38 -2.49 5.26 8.07
N THR A 39 -1.53 5.28 8.97
CA THR A 39 -1.72 5.84 10.30
C THR A 39 -0.54 6.75 10.66
N GLY A 40 -0.65 7.43 11.80
CA GLY A 40 0.35 8.37 12.26
C GLY A 40 -0.15 9.79 12.15
N LYS A 41 0.76 10.72 12.37
CA LYS A 41 0.41 12.14 12.45
C LYS A 41 -0.10 12.71 11.13
N PHE A 42 0.41 12.20 10.01
CA PHE A 42 0.12 12.76 8.69
C PHE A 42 -0.43 11.68 7.76
N VAL A 43 -1.58 11.13 8.15
CA VAL A 43 -2.20 10.03 7.39
C VAL A 43 -2.55 10.41 5.96
N ASP A 44 -2.89 11.67 5.73
CA ASP A 44 -3.30 12.14 4.42
C ASP A 44 -2.14 12.55 3.51
N THR A 45 -0.91 12.33 3.93
CA THR A 45 0.24 12.54 3.06
C THR A 45 0.40 11.43 2.03
N ILE A 46 -0.14 10.26 2.31
CA ILE A 46 -0.04 9.10 1.41
C ILE A 46 -1.33 8.98 0.62
N GLN A 47 -1.22 8.87 -0.68
CA GLN A 47 -2.37 8.89 -1.59
C GLN A 47 -2.19 7.83 -2.68
N ASN A 48 -3.27 7.52 -3.37
CA ASN A 48 -3.27 6.69 -4.58
C ASN A 48 -2.55 5.35 -4.39
N VAL A 49 -2.78 4.69 -3.25
CA VAL A 49 -2.18 3.39 -3.01
C VAL A 49 -2.83 2.37 -3.95
N LYS A 50 -2.01 1.63 -4.69
CA LYS A 50 -2.51 0.65 -5.64
C LYS A 50 -1.48 -0.42 -5.93
N VAL A 51 -1.95 -1.55 -6.45
CA VAL A 51 -1.12 -2.72 -6.73
C VAL A 51 -0.77 -2.76 -8.21
N SER A 52 0.41 -3.27 -8.49
CA SER A 52 0.84 -3.57 -9.85
C SER A 52 1.72 -4.82 -9.87
N ASN A 53 2.00 -5.33 -11.06
CA ASN A 53 3.01 -6.38 -11.19
C ASN A 53 4.41 -5.79 -10.95
N ASN A 54 5.43 -6.64 -11.01
CA ASN A 54 6.80 -6.22 -10.68
C ASN A 54 7.37 -5.19 -11.65
N GLU A 55 6.77 -5.03 -12.80
CA GLU A 55 7.18 -4.03 -13.78
C GLU A 55 6.31 -2.77 -13.75
N GLY A 56 5.33 -2.72 -12.87
CA GLY A 56 4.45 -1.56 -12.77
C GLY A 56 3.19 -1.65 -13.62
N GLY A 57 2.96 -2.78 -14.29
CA GLY A 57 1.78 -3.01 -15.10
C GLY A 57 0.63 -3.63 -14.33
N VAL A 58 -0.36 -4.09 -15.03
CA VAL A 58 -1.54 -4.71 -14.43
C VAL A 58 -1.16 -6.03 -13.77
N LEU A 59 -1.59 -6.21 -12.53
CA LEU A 59 -1.34 -7.45 -11.79
C LEU A 59 -2.35 -8.51 -12.18
N ASP A 60 -1.83 -9.70 -12.49
CA ASP A 60 -2.65 -10.89 -12.62
C ASP A 60 -2.73 -11.55 -11.24
N TRP A 61 -3.92 -11.61 -10.69
CA TRP A 61 -4.13 -12.14 -9.34
C TRP A 61 -4.05 -13.66 -9.24
N ASP A 62 -3.88 -14.36 -10.36
CA ASP A 62 -3.58 -15.81 -10.30
C ASP A 62 -2.11 -16.00 -9.95
N LEU A 63 -1.78 -15.65 -8.72
CA LEU A 63 -0.41 -15.61 -8.24
C LEU A 63 0.10 -16.99 -7.89
N GLN A 64 1.30 -17.29 -8.37
CA GLN A 64 2.00 -18.49 -7.92
C GLN A 64 2.51 -18.29 -6.50
N GLN A 65 2.74 -19.39 -5.82
CA GLN A 65 3.33 -19.35 -4.48
C GLN A 65 4.66 -18.59 -4.55
N TRP A 66 4.87 -17.69 -3.60
CA TRP A 66 6.06 -16.84 -3.48
C TRP A 66 6.16 -15.73 -4.52
N ALA A 67 5.18 -15.61 -5.42
CA ALA A 67 5.17 -14.50 -6.37
C ALA A 67 5.03 -13.18 -5.64
N THR A 68 5.81 -12.20 -6.06
CA THR A 68 5.75 -10.85 -5.50
C THR A 68 5.02 -9.91 -6.44
N PHE A 69 4.55 -8.82 -5.89
CA PHE A 69 3.95 -7.73 -6.65
C PHE A 69 4.29 -6.42 -5.96
N ARG A 70 4.02 -5.31 -6.63
CA ARG A 70 4.28 -3.99 -6.07
C ARG A 70 3.04 -3.40 -5.43
N ILE A 71 3.26 -2.72 -4.33
CA ILE A 71 2.30 -1.76 -3.79
C ILE A 71 2.91 -0.39 -4.02
N ASN A 72 2.22 0.43 -4.79
CA ASN A 72 2.67 1.77 -5.18
C ASN A 72 1.90 2.79 -4.39
N ALA A 73 2.56 3.87 -4.02
CA ALA A 73 1.93 4.95 -3.28
C ALA A 73 2.51 6.29 -3.72
N ASP A 74 1.65 7.29 -3.76
CA ASP A 74 2.09 8.67 -3.94
C ASP A 74 2.11 9.35 -2.59
N PHE A 75 2.95 10.36 -2.45
CA PHE A 75 2.95 11.20 -1.26
C PHE A 75 2.96 12.66 -1.66
N ASP A 76 2.35 13.48 -0.82
CA ASP A 76 2.30 14.93 -1.02
C ASP A 76 2.36 15.58 0.35
N LEU A 77 3.39 16.36 0.58
CA LEU A 77 3.65 17.03 1.86
C LEU A 77 3.23 18.48 1.86
N ALA A 78 2.70 18.98 0.75
CA ALA A 78 2.31 20.38 0.63
C ALA A 78 1.26 20.75 1.67
N GLY A 79 1.52 21.81 2.42
CA GLY A 79 0.59 22.29 3.44
C GLY A 79 0.47 21.42 4.68
N LYS A 80 1.25 20.37 4.82
CA LYS A 80 1.14 19.45 5.95
C LYS A 80 2.03 19.82 7.13
N ASN A 81 2.98 20.70 6.92
CA ASN A 81 3.89 21.16 7.97
C ASN A 81 4.65 20.00 8.62
N VAL A 82 5.14 19.08 7.80
CA VAL A 82 5.88 17.90 8.25
C VAL A 82 7.27 18.33 8.70
N LYS A 83 7.76 17.75 9.80
CA LYS A 83 9.05 18.06 10.39
C LYS A 83 9.95 16.83 10.38
N ALA A 84 11.25 17.07 10.51
CA ALA A 84 12.21 16.00 10.69
C ALA A 84 11.83 15.15 11.91
N GLY A 85 11.84 13.84 11.74
CA GLY A 85 11.47 12.92 12.79
C GLY A 85 9.99 12.59 12.89
N ASP A 86 9.14 13.30 12.16
CA ASP A 86 7.72 12.92 12.06
C ASP A 86 7.59 11.60 11.31
N THR A 87 6.55 10.85 11.62
CA THR A 87 6.36 9.51 11.04
C THR A 87 4.97 9.34 10.46
N THR A 88 4.92 8.48 9.45
CA THR A 88 3.68 7.96 8.88
C THR A 88 3.86 6.45 8.75
N VAL A 89 2.83 5.67 9.10
CA VAL A 89 2.91 4.22 9.05
C VAL A 89 1.93 3.70 8.01
N ILE A 90 2.43 2.85 7.12
CA ILE A 90 1.62 2.18 6.10
C ILE A 90 1.55 0.71 6.47
N SER A 91 0.35 0.18 6.65
CA SER A 91 0.14 -1.21 7.03
C SER A 91 -0.59 -1.95 5.91
N VAL A 92 -0.10 -3.15 5.59
CA VAL A 92 -0.77 -4.00 4.60
C VAL A 92 -1.78 -4.91 5.29
N PRO A 93 -2.77 -5.42 4.55
CA PRO A 93 -3.71 -6.41 5.10
C PRO A 93 -3.00 -7.65 5.62
N ASP A 94 -3.64 -8.32 6.56
CA ASP A 94 -3.06 -9.51 7.20
C ASP A 94 -2.81 -10.65 6.20
N ALA A 95 -3.54 -10.65 5.09
CA ALA A 95 -3.35 -11.62 4.02
C ALA A 95 -2.05 -11.42 3.24
N LEU A 96 -1.40 -10.29 3.39
CA LEU A 96 -0.19 -9.95 2.66
C LEU A 96 1.00 -9.86 3.61
N MET A 97 2.19 -9.94 3.05
CA MET A 97 3.39 -9.60 3.80
C MET A 97 4.35 -8.83 2.90
N ILE A 98 5.06 -7.90 3.52
CA ILE A 98 6.03 -7.06 2.83
C ILE A 98 7.31 -7.85 2.66
N THR A 99 7.84 -7.88 1.44
CA THR A 99 9.09 -8.58 1.14
C THR A 99 10.26 -7.64 0.90
N SER A 100 10.00 -6.36 0.72
CA SER A 100 11.06 -5.36 0.61
C SER A 100 11.87 -5.29 1.90
N GLN A 101 13.12 -4.97 1.75
CA GLN A 101 13.93 -4.51 2.88
C GLN A 101 13.67 -3.02 3.09
N SER A 102 14.13 -2.49 4.21
CA SER A 102 14.04 -1.05 4.46
C SER A 102 14.77 -0.27 3.37
N PHE A 103 14.23 0.88 3.00
CA PHE A 103 14.73 1.67 1.88
C PHE A 103 14.57 3.16 2.16
N ASP A 104 15.17 3.98 1.31
CA ASP A 104 15.04 5.43 1.40
C ASP A 104 14.12 5.94 0.30
N VAL A 105 13.23 6.83 0.67
CA VAL A 105 12.40 7.57 -0.28
C VAL A 105 13.17 8.84 -0.64
N LYS A 106 13.46 9.01 -1.93
CA LYS A 106 14.32 10.10 -2.40
C LYS A 106 13.59 11.02 -3.34
N ASP A 107 14.02 12.27 -3.35
CA ASP A 107 13.60 13.23 -4.35
C ASP A 107 14.23 12.83 -5.69
N ILE A 108 13.39 12.64 -6.70
CA ILE A 108 13.86 12.17 -8.00
C ILE A 108 14.77 13.19 -8.69
N ASN A 109 14.63 14.48 -8.36
CA ASN A 109 15.41 15.54 -9.00
C ASN A 109 16.75 15.78 -8.31
N THR A 110 16.79 15.69 -6.97
CA THR A 110 17.97 16.03 -6.20
C THR A 110 18.69 14.80 -5.67
N ASN A 111 18.03 13.64 -5.67
CA ASN A 111 18.52 12.41 -5.07
C ASN A 111 18.72 12.48 -3.55
N GLU A 112 18.17 13.50 -2.91
CA GLU A 112 18.26 13.64 -1.46
C GLU A 112 17.16 12.84 -0.78
N ILE A 113 17.43 12.40 0.42
CA ILE A 113 16.53 11.51 1.14
C ILE A 113 15.42 12.31 1.80
N ILE A 114 14.18 12.03 1.43
CA ILE A 114 12.99 12.66 1.99
C ILE A 114 12.57 11.95 3.28
N ALA A 115 12.63 10.62 3.27
CA ALA A 115 12.21 9.81 4.41
C ALA A 115 12.94 8.46 4.38
N HIS A 116 13.15 7.91 5.56
CA HIS A 116 13.63 6.55 5.73
C HIS A 116 12.43 5.64 5.93
N ALA A 117 12.29 4.65 5.07
CA ALA A 117 11.22 3.66 5.14
C ALA A 117 11.75 2.40 5.82
N LYS A 118 11.28 2.14 7.02
CA LYS A 118 11.70 0.96 7.78
C LYS A 118 10.58 -0.07 7.78
N VAL A 119 10.88 -1.25 7.25
CA VAL A 119 9.95 -2.37 7.33
C VAL A 119 9.98 -2.92 8.75
N ASN A 120 8.83 -3.02 9.38
CA ASN A 120 8.74 -3.48 10.76
C ASN A 120 8.90 -5.00 10.84
N ALA A 121 9.22 -5.51 12.04
CA ALA A 121 9.63 -6.90 12.23
C ALA A 121 8.56 -7.92 11.84
N ASP A 122 7.30 -7.53 11.87
CA ASP A 122 6.18 -8.40 11.51
C ASP A 122 5.98 -8.50 9.98
N ASN A 123 6.69 -7.70 9.20
CA ASN A 123 6.54 -7.59 7.75
C ASN A 123 5.13 -7.18 7.32
N LYS A 124 4.40 -6.50 8.20
CA LYS A 124 3.04 -6.05 7.94
C LYS A 124 2.92 -4.55 7.82
N SER A 125 3.97 -3.82 8.15
CA SER A 125 3.93 -2.36 8.08
C SER A 125 5.29 -1.76 7.79
N ILE A 126 5.25 -0.52 7.28
CA ILE A 126 6.43 0.29 6.99
C ILE A 126 6.25 1.60 7.74
N SER A 127 7.27 1.99 8.49
CA SER A 127 7.30 3.28 9.16
C SER A 127 8.17 4.23 8.33
N LEU A 128 7.57 5.30 7.84
CA LEU A 128 8.28 6.37 7.16
C LEU A 128 8.68 7.41 8.20
N THR A 129 9.96 7.69 8.31
CA THR A 129 10.47 8.75 9.19
C THR A 129 11.06 9.84 8.31
N TYR A 130 10.48 11.03 8.37
CA TYR A 130 10.89 12.14 7.50
C TYR A 130 12.21 12.74 7.99
N THR A 131 13.01 13.18 7.02
CA THR A 131 14.30 13.84 7.28
C THR A 131 14.10 15.36 7.33
N ASP A 132 15.17 16.09 7.62
CA ASP A 132 15.14 17.55 7.61
C ASP A 132 14.93 18.13 6.20
N TYR A 133 15.05 17.32 5.17
CA TYR A 133 14.75 17.74 3.79
C TYR A 133 13.35 18.34 3.68
N VAL A 134 12.37 17.74 4.37
CA VAL A 134 10.97 18.18 4.29
C VAL A 134 10.75 19.57 4.91
N GLU A 135 11.63 19.99 5.83
CA GLU A 135 11.53 21.33 6.41
C GLU A 135 12.05 22.41 5.47
N LYS A 136 12.97 22.03 4.59
CA LYS A 136 13.54 22.93 3.60
C LYS A 136 12.75 22.92 2.30
N HIS A 137 11.98 21.87 2.06
CA HIS A 137 11.21 21.65 0.84
C HIS A 137 9.81 21.20 1.21
N SER A 138 9.04 22.10 1.78
CA SER A 138 7.74 21.79 2.40
C SER A 138 6.65 21.39 1.41
N ASP A 139 6.89 21.60 0.12
CA ASP A 139 5.96 21.25 -0.94
C ASP A 139 6.37 19.98 -1.70
N THR A 140 7.23 19.17 -1.09
CA THR A 140 7.73 17.94 -1.72
C THR A 140 6.59 16.97 -1.98
N SER A 141 6.61 16.38 -3.15
CA SER A 141 5.69 15.30 -3.51
C SER A 141 6.43 14.30 -4.40
N GLY A 142 5.88 13.10 -4.51
CA GLY A 142 6.49 12.06 -5.32
C GLY A 142 5.78 10.74 -5.15
N SER A 143 6.47 9.68 -5.53
CA SER A 143 5.92 8.34 -5.42
C SER A 143 7.01 7.36 -5.01
N PHE A 144 6.59 6.24 -4.46
CA PHE A 144 7.47 5.14 -4.14
C PHE A 144 6.68 3.83 -4.23
N PHE A 145 7.39 2.73 -4.17
CA PHE A 145 6.74 1.43 -4.14
C PHE A 145 7.55 0.47 -3.26
N PHE A 146 6.91 -0.59 -2.86
CA PHE A 146 7.55 -1.68 -2.16
C PHE A 146 6.94 -2.99 -2.62
N TYR A 147 7.62 -4.10 -2.34
CA TYR A 147 7.18 -5.42 -2.78
C TYR A 147 6.46 -6.14 -1.66
N ALA A 148 5.46 -6.90 -2.05
CA ALA A 148 4.67 -7.71 -1.14
C ALA A 148 4.37 -9.06 -1.79
N ARG A 149 3.87 -9.99 -1.01
CA ARG A 149 3.36 -11.27 -1.49
C ARG A 149 2.25 -11.74 -0.56
N ILE A 150 1.59 -12.80 -0.96
CA ILE A 150 0.58 -13.44 -0.09
C ILE A 150 1.30 -14.04 1.12
N ASP A 151 0.70 -13.90 2.28
CA ASP A 151 1.20 -14.55 3.50
C ASP A 151 0.69 -15.98 3.55
N PHE A 152 1.50 -16.92 3.12
CA PHE A 152 1.11 -18.33 3.01
C PHE A 152 0.95 -19.01 4.35
N LYS A 153 1.43 -18.42 5.43
CA LYS A 153 1.14 -18.93 6.77
C LYS A 153 -0.32 -18.69 7.13
N LYS A 154 -0.88 -17.59 6.62
CA LYS A 154 -2.28 -17.24 6.84
C LYS A 154 -3.18 -17.86 5.79
N HIS A 155 -2.67 -18.02 4.57
CA HIS A 155 -3.44 -18.54 3.44
C HIS A 155 -2.62 -19.61 2.71
N PRO A 156 -2.48 -20.81 3.30
CA PRO A 156 -1.60 -21.83 2.74
C PRO A 156 -2.17 -22.54 1.51
N GLN A 157 -3.44 -22.33 1.20
CA GLN A 157 -4.09 -23.00 0.08
C GLN A 157 -4.54 -22.00 -0.96
N LYS A 158 -4.66 -22.48 -2.20
CA LYS A 158 -5.19 -21.67 -3.28
C LYS A 158 -6.62 -21.25 -2.97
N GLY A 159 -6.98 -20.09 -3.42
CA GLY A 159 -8.32 -19.55 -3.27
C GLY A 159 -8.30 -18.05 -3.32
N GLU A 160 -9.48 -17.48 -3.32
CA GLU A 160 -9.61 -16.03 -3.33
C GLU A 160 -9.29 -15.48 -1.95
N ILE A 161 -8.55 -14.39 -1.95
CA ILE A 161 -8.19 -13.68 -0.74
C ILE A 161 -8.77 -12.28 -0.87
N PRO A 162 -9.70 -11.89 0.01
CA PRO A 162 -10.30 -10.57 -0.08
C PRO A 162 -9.29 -9.51 0.37
N VAL A 163 -8.84 -8.70 -0.59
CA VAL A 163 -7.90 -7.62 -0.35
C VAL A 163 -8.38 -6.39 -1.10
N GLU A 164 -8.33 -5.25 -0.43
CA GLU A 164 -8.67 -3.98 -1.04
C GLU A 164 -7.51 -3.01 -0.79
N ILE A 165 -7.06 -2.34 -1.85
CA ILE A 165 -5.92 -1.41 -1.79
C ILE A 165 -6.38 -0.02 -2.20
#